data_d3ed44b46534c77932950feb5055c0ff
#
_entry.id   d3ed44b46534c77932950feb5055c0ff
#
_cell.length_a   1.000
_cell.length_b   1.000
_cell.length_c   1.000
_cell.angle_alpha   90.00
_cell.angle_beta   90.00
_cell.angle_gamma   90.00
#
_symmetry.space_group_name_H-M   'P 1'
#
loop_
_entity.id
_entity.type
_entity.pdbx_description
1 polymer ?
#
loop_
_entity_poly.entity_id
_entity_poly.type
_entity_poly.pdbx_seq_one_letter_code
_entity_poly.pdbx_strand_id
1 'polypeptide(L)' 'MKIIGIDPGTTVTGTGLIENRNGQTSLIHFDTIVLNSKKPLPERLKIIYDRCLECISKFKPDEFAIETA' A
#
# COMPACT_ATOMS: atom_id res chain seq x y z
N MET A 1 -10.95 4.78 -12.43
CA MET A 1 -10.55 3.54 -11.75
C MET A 1 -9.48 3.83 -10.72
N LYS A 2 -9.66 3.38 -9.51
CA LYS A 2 -8.70 3.55 -8.43
C LYS A 2 -7.84 2.30 -8.29
N ILE A 3 -6.53 2.50 -8.20
CA ILE A 3 -5.57 1.39 -8.08
C ILE A 3 -4.69 1.66 -6.88
N ILE A 4 -4.59 0.69 -5.97
CA ILE A 4 -3.60 0.72 -4.89
C ILE A 4 -2.34 0.00 -5.38
N GLY A 5 -1.21 0.71 -5.29
CA GLY A 5 0.10 0.12 -5.51
C GLY A 5 0.83 -0.07 -4.19
N ILE A 6 1.43 -1.21 -3.99
CA ILE A 6 2.21 -1.54 -2.80
C ILE A 6 3.61 -1.95 -3.21
N ASP A 7 4.60 -1.27 -2.63
CA ASP A 7 6.01 -1.63 -2.75
C ASP A 7 6.46 -2.19 -1.40
N PRO A 8 6.35 -3.51 -1.21
CA PRO A 8 6.62 -4.12 0.10
C PRO A 8 8.11 -4.19 0.42
N GLY A 9 8.44 -3.84 1.64
CA GLY A 9 9.76 -4.02 2.19
C GLY A 9 9.66 -4.48 3.64
N THR A 10 10.70 -5.13 4.15
CA THR A 10 10.69 -5.64 5.52
C THR A 10 10.96 -4.55 6.56
N THR A 11 11.50 -3.43 6.14
CA THR A 11 11.77 -2.27 7.02
C THR A 11 10.97 -1.04 6.61
N VAL A 12 10.68 -0.89 5.31
CA VAL A 12 9.86 0.21 4.77
C VAL A 12 8.95 -0.36 3.69
N THR A 13 7.67 -0.07 3.82
CA THR A 13 6.67 -0.42 2.79
C THR A 13 6.03 0.87 2.29
N GLY A 14 6.04 1.05 0.98
CA GLY A 14 5.36 2.17 0.35
C GLY A 14 3.98 1.76 -0.14
N THR A 15 3.00 2.63 0.05
CA THR A 15 1.66 2.46 -0.51
C THR A 15 1.26 3.71 -1.27
N GLY A 16 0.71 3.54 -2.45
CA GLY A 16 0.22 4.65 -3.26
C GLY A 16 -1.15 4.34 -3.82
N LEU A 17 -2.02 5.33 -3.81
CA LEU A 17 -3.34 5.23 -4.42
C LEU A 17 -3.39 6.19 -5.61
N ILE A 18 -3.64 5.65 -6.77
CA ILE A 18 -3.80 6.45 -7.99
C ILE A 18 -5.22 6.30 -8.53
N GLU A 19 -5.67 7.33 -9.22
CA GLU A 19 -6.92 7.28 -9.98
C GLU A 19 -6.61 7.50 -11.46
N ASN A 20 -7.11 6.61 -12.30
CA ASN A 20 -7.06 6.76 -13.75
C ASN A 20 -8.47 7.09 -14.22
N ARG A 21 -8.64 8.29 -14.79
CA ARG A 21 -9.91 8.77 -15.28
C ARG A 21 -9.70 9.43 -16.63
N ASN A 22 -10.39 8.92 -17.67
CA ASN A 22 -10.31 9.47 -19.01
C ASN A 22 -8.89 9.55 -19.58
N GLY A 23 -8.08 8.54 -19.29
CA GLY A 23 -6.69 8.49 -19.74
C GLY A 23 -5.71 9.32 -18.91
N GLN A 24 -6.19 10.01 -17.89
CA GLN A 24 -5.33 10.79 -17.00
C GLN A 24 -5.15 10.06 -15.68
N THR A 25 -3.90 10.00 -15.22
CA THR A 25 -3.54 9.37 -13.95
C THR A 25 -3.15 10.44 -12.93
N SER A 26 -3.76 10.39 -11.76
CA SER A 26 -3.44 11.30 -10.67
C SER A 26 -3.18 10.52 -9.39
N LEU A 27 -2.23 11.02 -8.60
CA LEU A 27 -1.94 10.46 -7.28
C LEU A 27 -2.94 11.03 -6.27
N ILE A 28 -3.71 10.14 -5.63
CA ILE A 28 -4.68 10.55 -4.61
C ILE A 28 -4.07 10.51 -3.22
N HIS A 29 -3.28 9.48 -2.94
CA HIS A 29 -2.72 9.27 -1.61
C HIS A 29 -1.40 8.51 -1.71
N PHE A 30 -0.47 8.87 -0.86
CA PHE A 30 0.80 8.15 -0.72
C PHE A 30 1.13 8.05 0.77
N ASP A 31 1.56 6.86 1.19
CA ASP A 31 1.96 6.63 2.57
C ASP A 31 3.18 5.72 2.63
N THR A 32 3.93 5.84 3.71
CA THR A 32 5.10 5.02 3.97
C THR A 32 4.94 4.40 5.35
N ILE A 33 5.10 3.08 5.42
CA ILE A 33 5.06 2.35 6.68
C ILE A 33 6.50 2.02 7.06
N VAL A 34 7.00 2.63 8.13
CA VAL A 34 8.32 2.33 8.67
C VAL A 34 8.18 1.27 9.75
N LEU A 35 8.92 0.18 9.58
CA LEU A 35 8.81 -0.99 10.45
C LEU A 35 10.09 -1.13 11.28
N ASN A 36 9.93 -1.51 12.54
CA ASN A 36 11.06 -1.79 13.41
C ASN A 36 11.68 -3.14 13.04
N SER A 37 12.90 -3.13 12.50
CA SER A 37 13.61 -4.34 12.10
C SER A 37 13.92 -5.30 13.24
N LYS A 38 13.84 -4.83 14.50
CA LYS A 38 14.03 -5.66 15.70
C LYS A 38 12.79 -6.48 16.04
N LYS A 39 11.62 -6.11 15.51
CA LYS A 39 10.41 -6.91 15.71
C LYS A 39 10.47 -8.17 14.85
N PRO A 40 9.90 -9.30 15.33
CA PRO A 40 9.80 -10.51 14.52
C PRO A 40 9.08 -10.26 13.20
N LEU A 41 9.47 -10.96 12.15
CA LEU A 41 8.87 -10.82 10.82
C LEU A 41 7.35 -10.98 10.83
N PRO A 42 6.76 -11.98 11.53
CA PRO A 42 5.30 -12.10 11.57
C PRO A 42 4.58 -10.85 12.10
N GLU A 43 5.16 -10.18 13.09
CA GLU A 43 4.58 -8.93 13.63
C GLU A 43 4.67 -7.80 12.60
N ARG A 44 5.78 -7.69 11.89
CA ARG A 44 5.95 -6.69 10.85
C ARG A 44 4.96 -6.92 9.70
N LEU A 45 4.78 -8.16 9.28
CA LEU A 45 3.81 -8.50 8.24
C LEU A 45 2.38 -8.19 8.67
N LYS A 46 2.05 -8.39 9.94
CA LYS A 46 0.72 -8.05 10.46
C LYS A 46 0.46 -6.54 10.38
N ILE A 47 1.44 -5.71 10.68
CA ILE A 47 1.31 -4.25 10.58
C ILE A 47 1.03 -3.85 9.13
N ILE A 48 1.76 -4.40 8.18
CA ILE A 48 1.53 -4.15 6.74
C ILE A 48 0.12 -4.58 6.34
N TYR A 49 -0.29 -5.76 6.76
CA TYR A 49 -1.61 -6.30 6.45
C TYR A 49 -2.73 -5.39 6.99
N ASP A 50 -2.63 -4.97 8.26
CA ASP A 50 -3.63 -4.11 8.88
C ASP A 50 -3.73 -2.75 8.17
N ARG A 51 -2.59 -2.17 7.78
CA ARG A 51 -2.55 -0.90 7.04
C ARG A 51 -3.16 -1.04 5.64
N CYS A 52 -2.91 -2.15 4.98
CA CYS A 52 -3.50 -2.43 3.67
C CYS A 52 -5.03 -2.55 3.79
N LEU A 53 -5.52 -3.23 4.82
CA LEU A 53 -6.96 -3.33 5.06
C LEU A 53 -7.60 -1.97 5.31
N GLU A 54 -6.95 -1.10 6.08
CA GLU A 54 -7.42 0.27 6.30
C GLU A 54 -7.54 1.04 4.99
N CYS A 55 -6.52 0.94 4.13
CA CYS A 55 -6.54 1.60 2.82
C CYS A 55 -7.66 1.08 1.93
N ILE A 56 -7.85 -0.24 1.89
CA ILE A 56 -8.92 -0.86 1.11
C ILE A 56 -10.29 -0.41 1.62
N SER A 57 -10.47 -0.38 2.93
CA SER A 57 -11.74 0.03 3.54
C SER A 57 -12.03 1.52 3.28
N LYS A 58 -11.02 2.37 3.38
CA LYS A 58 -11.17 3.83 3.27
C LYS A 58 -11.37 4.28 1.82
N PHE A 59 -10.58 3.76 0.90
CA PHE A 59 -10.55 4.24 -0.48
C PHE A 59 -11.30 3.37 -1.48
N LYS A 60 -11.60 2.11 -1.12
CA LYS A 60 -12.33 1.15 -1.95
C LYS A 60 -11.78 1.08 -3.38
N PRO A 61 -10.51 0.69 -3.53
CA PRO A 61 -9.89 0.64 -4.85
C PRO A 61 -10.51 -0.46 -5.71
N ASP A 62 -10.43 -0.26 -7.03
CA ASP A 62 -10.91 -1.25 -8.00
C ASP A 62 -9.89 -2.35 -8.24
N GLU A 63 -8.61 -2.00 -8.15
CA GLU A 63 -7.52 -2.94 -8.41
C GLU A 63 -6.39 -2.78 -7.40
N PHE A 64 -5.58 -3.80 -7.30
CA PHE A 64 -4.46 -3.93 -6.39
C PHE A 64 -3.24 -4.33 -7.18
N ALA A 65 -2.16 -3.57 -7.07
CA ALA A 65 -0.90 -3.88 -7.71
C ALA A 65 0.20 -4.01 -6.65
N ILE A 66 0.91 -5.13 -6.68
CA ILE A 66 2.02 -5.37 -5.76
C ILE A 66 3.28 -5.53 -6.60
N GLU A 67 4.29 -4.72 -6.29
CA GLU A 67 5.58 -4.86 -6.92
C GLU A 67 6.35 -6.00 -6.26
N THR A 68 6.83 -6.93 -7.07
CA THR A 68 7.68 -8.03 -6.61
C THR A 68 9.11 -7.79 -7.09
N ALA A 69 10.04 -7.90 -6.16
CA ALA A 69 11.45 -7.74 -6.47
C ALA A 69 12.00 -8.96 -7.24
#